data_33744e3d24da0f9ac00477520c705970
#
_entry.id   33744e3d24da0f9ac00477520c705970
#
_cell.length_a   1.000
_cell.length_b   1.000
_cell.length_c   1.000
_cell.angle_alpha   90.00
_cell.angle_beta   90.00
_cell.angle_gamma   90.00
#
_symmetry.space_group_name_H-M   'P 1'
#
loop_
_entity.id
_entity.type
_entity.pdbx_description
1 polymer ?
#
loop_
_entity_poly.entity_id
_entity_poly.type
_entity_poly.pdbx_seq_one_letter_code
_entity_poly.pdbx_strand_id
1 'polypeptide(L)'
;MKKVLLRTENLCKSYANGGVQTHVLDRVNVEIYEGDFTVIMGSSGAGKSTLLYCMSGMDLVTAGRVFYKEQEISGLKEKKMAFYRAKEFGFVFQQSQLVSNLTLLENVAITGYLDKKLTSAQTREKAEELLDAMNLKKAMNRYPSQVSGGEAQRAAIARAMLKEPGILFADEPTGALNRRNTTDVLDLLSELNRKGQSILMVTHDVRAAVRATRLLYLEDGRVIGELELAPYREEDAKNREAQISAWLTSMEW
;
A
#
# COMPACT_ATOMS: atom_id res chain seq x y z
N MET A 1 7.62 12.68 19.46
CA MET A 1 6.46 12.86 18.55
C MET A 1 6.70 12.02 17.32
N LYS A 2 5.70 11.28 16.82
CA LYS A 2 5.78 10.58 15.53
C LYS A 2 5.91 11.64 14.42
N LYS A 3 6.76 11.41 13.43
CA LYS A 3 6.97 12.32 12.31
C LYS A 3 5.92 12.06 11.24
N VAL A 4 5.16 13.08 10.86
CA VAL A 4 4.16 12.98 9.79
C VAL A 4 4.85 12.82 8.44
N LEU A 5 4.50 11.76 7.70
CA LEU A 5 5.03 11.47 6.37
C LEU A 5 4.08 11.93 5.27
N LEU A 6 2.78 11.65 5.46
CA LEU A 6 1.74 11.97 4.49
C LEU A 6 0.51 12.45 5.27
N ARG A 7 -0.15 13.52 4.82
CA ARG A 7 -1.37 14.02 5.46
C ARG A 7 -2.35 14.59 4.44
N THR A 8 -3.63 14.54 4.80
CA THR A 8 -4.71 15.17 4.04
C THR A 8 -5.36 16.28 4.85
N GLU A 9 -5.77 17.34 4.16
CA GLU A 9 -6.54 18.45 4.73
C GLU A 9 -7.83 18.62 3.95
N ASN A 10 -8.97 18.34 4.59
CA ASN A 10 -10.32 18.45 4.04
C ASN A 10 -10.45 17.79 2.65
N LEU A 11 -9.84 16.61 2.47
CA LEU A 11 -9.81 15.92 1.21
C LEU A 11 -11.22 15.48 0.82
N CYS A 12 -11.67 15.93 -0.35
CA CYS A 12 -12.94 15.52 -0.96
C CYS A 12 -12.71 14.89 -2.33
N LYS A 13 -13.50 13.86 -2.63
CA LYS A 13 -13.51 13.23 -3.96
C LYS A 13 -14.94 12.99 -4.40
N SER A 14 -15.23 13.45 -5.61
CA SER A 14 -16.50 13.18 -6.29
C SER A 14 -16.24 12.74 -7.72
N TYR A 15 -17.06 11.81 -8.20
CA TYR A 15 -17.07 11.40 -9.60
C TYR A 15 -18.36 11.91 -10.27
N ALA A 16 -18.24 12.35 -11.50
CA ALA A 16 -19.39 12.74 -12.33
C ALA A 16 -19.54 11.71 -13.45
N ASN A 17 -20.72 11.08 -13.52
CA ASN A 17 -21.04 10.14 -14.59
C ASN A 17 -22.48 10.39 -15.05
N GLY A 18 -22.69 10.64 -16.36
CA GLY A 18 -24.01 10.83 -16.94
C GLY A 18 -24.82 11.98 -16.31
N GLY A 19 -24.16 13.04 -15.80
CA GLY A 19 -24.81 14.17 -15.11
C GLY A 19 -25.14 13.93 -13.64
N VAL A 20 -24.86 12.73 -13.09
CA VAL A 20 -25.00 12.41 -11.67
C VAL A 20 -23.64 12.56 -10.99
N GLN A 21 -23.59 13.33 -9.91
CA GLN A 21 -22.40 13.49 -9.07
C GLN A 21 -22.52 12.55 -7.87
N THR A 22 -21.51 11.69 -7.70
CA THR A 22 -21.37 10.79 -6.54
C THR A 22 -20.23 11.28 -5.67
N HIS A 23 -20.53 11.65 -4.44
CA HIS A 23 -19.54 12.01 -3.44
C HIS A 23 -18.99 10.73 -2.78
N VAL A 24 -17.68 10.52 -2.86
CA VAL A 24 -17.02 9.30 -2.36
C VAL A 24 -16.19 9.61 -1.11
N LEU A 25 -15.57 10.78 -1.03
CA LEU A 25 -14.84 11.24 0.16
C LEU A 25 -15.32 12.63 0.55
N ASP A 26 -15.55 12.82 1.86
CA ASP A 26 -16.03 14.09 2.42
C ASP A 26 -15.11 14.58 3.53
N ARG A 27 -14.33 15.62 3.23
CA ARG A 27 -13.47 16.36 4.18
C ARG A 27 -12.57 15.48 5.04
N VAL A 28 -11.96 14.47 4.41
CA VAL A 28 -11.07 13.53 5.12
C VAL A 28 -9.80 14.24 5.58
N ASN A 29 -9.53 14.16 6.87
CA ASN A 29 -8.31 14.62 7.52
C ASN A 29 -7.62 13.42 8.15
N VAL A 30 -6.46 13.02 7.62
CA VAL A 30 -5.68 11.85 8.05
C VAL A 30 -4.21 12.19 8.01
N GLU A 31 -3.47 11.72 9.01
CA GLU A 31 -2.01 11.73 9.04
C GLU A 31 -1.49 10.30 9.00
N ILE A 32 -0.46 10.05 8.21
CA ILE A 32 0.31 8.81 8.15
C ILE A 32 1.72 9.13 8.63
N TYR A 33 2.24 8.33 9.55
CA TYR A 33 3.53 8.59 10.19
C TYR A 33 4.66 7.75 9.59
N GLU A 34 5.89 8.27 9.65
CA GLU A 34 7.07 7.51 9.24
C GLU A 34 7.22 6.23 10.07
N GLY A 35 7.47 5.11 9.41
CA GLY A 35 7.66 3.80 10.02
C GLY A 35 6.37 3.12 10.52
N ASP A 36 5.19 3.76 10.44
CA ASP A 36 3.94 3.11 10.83
C ASP A 36 3.46 2.13 9.75
N PHE A 37 2.79 1.08 10.20
CA PHE A 37 1.95 0.22 9.37
C PHE A 37 0.49 0.64 9.59
N THR A 38 0.00 1.57 8.80
CA THR A 38 -1.38 2.05 8.88
C THR A 38 -2.28 1.21 7.98
N VAL A 39 -3.40 0.74 8.52
CA VAL A 39 -4.44 0.03 7.75
C VAL A 39 -5.74 0.80 7.80
N ILE A 40 -6.34 1.05 6.65
CA ILE A 40 -7.68 1.63 6.53
C ILE A 40 -8.66 0.48 6.28
N MET A 41 -9.62 0.33 7.20
CA MET A 41 -10.73 -0.60 7.12
C MET A 41 -12.05 0.13 6.85
N GLY A 42 -13.08 -0.60 6.53
CA GLY A 42 -14.43 -0.09 6.28
C GLY A 42 -15.20 -0.99 5.31
N SER A 43 -16.50 -0.78 5.21
CA SER A 43 -17.39 -1.54 4.33
C SER A 43 -17.01 -1.43 2.85
N SER A 44 -17.54 -2.33 2.02
CA SER A 44 -17.39 -2.22 0.56
C SER A 44 -18.05 -0.92 0.08
N GLY A 45 -17.36 -0.16 -0.77
CA GLY A 45 -17.86 1.13 -1.24
C GLY A 45 -17.60 2.34 -0.32
N ALA A 46 -17.05 2.17 0.88
CA ALA A 46 -16.76 3.26 1.81
C ALA A 46 -15.75 4.32 1.29
N GLY A 47 -15.05 4.04 0.19
CA GLY A 47 -14.09 4.97 -0.41
C GLY A 47 -12.62 4.67 -0.10
N LYS A 48 -12.28 3.49 0.47
CA LYS A 48 -10.91 3.12 0.92
C LYS A 48 -9.86 3.24 -0.20
N SER A 49 -10.06 2.53 -1.33
CA SER A 49 -9.13 2.59 -2.47
C SER A 49 -9.09 3.99 -3.08
N THR A 50 -10.24 4.70 -3.10
CA THR A 50 -10.29 6.09 -3.56
C THR A 50 -9.44 6.99 -2.68
N LEU A 51 -9.49 6.82 -1.36
CA LEU A 51 -8.65 7.59 -0.42
C LEU A 51 -7.16 7.28 -0.66
N LEU A 52 -6.79 6.00 -0.77
CA LEU A 52 -5.42 5.58 -1.06
C LEU A 52 -4.92 6.18 -2.39
N TYR A 53 -5.74 6.17 -3.45
CA TYR A 53 -5.36 6.71 -4.76
C TYR A 53 -5.25 8.23 -4.76
N CYS A 54 -6.13 8.93 -4.05
CA CYS A 54 -6.01 10.39 -3.87
C CYS A 54 -4.74 10.75 -3.08
N MET A 55 -4.45 10.02 -1.99
CA MET A 55 -3.26 10.26 -1.16
C MET A 55 -1.95 9.97 -1.90
N SER A 56 -1.94 9.00 -2.82
CA SER A 56 -0.78 8.62 -3.64
C SER A 56 -0.67 9.41 -4.96
N GLY A 57 -1.63 10.30 -5.25
CA GLY A 57 -1.68 11.04 -6.51
C GLY A 57 -1.91 10.16 -7.74
N MET A 58 -2.46 8.95 -7.57
CA MET A 58 -2.95 8.12 -8.69
C MET A 58 -4.29 8.63 -9.19
N ASP A 59 -5.07 9.28 -8.32
CA ASP A 59 -6.30 9.97 -8.68
C ASP A 59 -6.28 11.42 -8.17
N LEU A 60 -6.95 12.31 -8.89
CA LEU A 60 -7.00 13.73 -8.54
C LEU A 60 -8.05 13.96 -7.44
N VAL A 61 -7.73 14.80 -6.48
CA VAL A 61 -8.70 15.28 -5.49
C VAL A 61 -9.68 16.26 -6.14
N THR A 62 -10.93 16.25 -5.70
CA THR A 62 -11.94 17.24 -6.14
C THR A 62 -11.78 18.55 -5.36
N ALA A 63 -11.46 18.46 -4.06
CA ALA A 63 -11.15 19.57 -3.19
C ALA A 63 -10.28 19.10 -2.01
N GLY A 64 -9.74 20.04 -1.25
CA GLY A 64 -8.80 19.77 -0.17
C GLY A 64 -7.36 19.60 -0.67
N ARG A 65 -6.48 19.17 0.21
CA ARG A 65 -5.03 19.11 -0.05
C ARG A 65 -4.42 17.81 0.45
N VAL A 66 -3.36 17.37 -0.22
CA VAL A 66 -2.52 16.24 0.20
C VAL A 66 -1.07 16.71 0.30
N PHE A 67 -0.40 16.38 1.40
CA PHE A 67 0.99 16.75 1.65
C PHE A 67 1.82 15.50 1.88
N TYR A 68 2.99 15.45 1.26
CA TYR A 68 4.01 14.44 1.49
C TYR A 68 5.30 15.12 1.94
N LYS A 69 5.82 14.79 3.12
CA LYS A 69 6.99 15.45 3.73
C LYS A 69 6.87 16.99 3.66
N GLU A 70 5.78 17.54 4.14
CA GLU A 70 5.45 18.98 4.14
C GLU A 70 5.23 19.62 2.74
N GLN A 71 5.53 18.92 1.66
CA GLN A 71 5.28 19.40 0.30
C GLN A 71 3.85 19.08 -0.13
N GLU A 72 3.08 20.07 -0.53
CA GLU A 72 1.79 19.83 -1.15
C GLU A 72 1.96 19.12 -2.50
N ILE A 73 1.29 17.97 -2.65
CA ILE A 73 1.36 17.13 -3.86
C ILE A 73 0.06 17.13 -4.67
N SER A 74 -1.08 17.48 -4.07
CA SER A 74 -2.40 17.49 -4.74
C SER A 74 -2.53 18.51 -5.88
N GLY A 75 -1.75 19.59 -5.83
CA GLY A 75 -1.73 20.62 -6.88
C GLY A 75 -0.61 20.46 -7.91
N LEU A 76 0.18 19.37 -7.85
CA LEU A 76 1.31 19.18 -8.75
C LEU A 76 0.85 18.81 -10.17
N LYS A 77 1.55 19.37 -11.17
CA LYS A 77 1.40 18.92 -12.56
C LYS A 77 1.82 17.46 -12.70
N GLU A 78 1.18 16.72 -13.61
CA GLU A 78 1.39 15.27 -13.81
C GLU A 78 2.87 14.88 -13.92
N LYS A 79 3.69 15.64 -14.62
CA LYS A 79 5.15 15.37 -14.73
C LYS A 79 5.86 15.33 -13.37
N LYS A 80 5.48 16.23 -12.44
CA LYS A 80 6.04 16.25 -11.08
C LYS A 80 5.46 15.14 -10.24
N MET A 81 4.16 14.87 -10.35
CA MET A 81 3.50 13.79 -9.63
C MET A 81 4.03 12.42 -10.07
N ALA A 82 4.25 12.21 -11.35
CA ALA A 82 4.90 11.00 -11.88
C ALA A 82 6.30 10.78 -11.31
N PHE A 83 7.06 11.85 -11.03
CA PHE A 83 8.35 11.75 -10.34
C PHE A 83 8.20 11.25 -8.91
N TYR A 84 7.21 11.76 -8.13
CA TYR A 84 6.93 11.27 -6.78
C TYR A 84 6.51 9.79 -6.79
N ARG A 85 5.56 9.42 -7.67
CA ARG A 85 5.11 8.02 -7.82
C ARG A 85 6.27 7.09 -8.21
N ALA A 86 7.17 7.55 -9.06
CA ALA A 86 8.29 6.74 -9.51
C ALA A 86 9.41 6.59 -8.48
N LYS A 87 9.58 7.57 -7.55
CA LYS A 87 10.76 7.63 -6.68
C LYS A 87 10.43 7.39 -5.20
N GLU A 88 9.35 8.00 -4.73
CA GLU A 88 9.02 8.05 -3.30
C GLU A 88 7.92 7.05 -2.92
N PHE A 89 7.13 6.54 -3.90
CA PHE A 89 5.96 5.72 -3.66
C PHE A 89 6.13 4.32 -4.27
N GLY A 90 5.91 3.29 -3.45
CA GLY A 90 5.76 1.92 -3.91
C GLY A 90 4.28 1.55 -3.98
N PHE A 91 3.89 0.70 -4.95
CA PHE A 91 2.51 0.28 -5.12
C PHE A 91 2.39 -1.23 -5.21
N VAL A 92 1.46 -1.77 -4.41
CA VAL A 92 1.05 -3.18 -4.43
C VAL A 92 -0.47 -3.22 -4.56
N PHE A 93 -0.97 -3.93 -5.56
CA PHE A 93 -2.40 -4.04 -5.87
C PHE A 93 -2.92 -5.44 -5.55
N GLN A 94 -4.23 -5.61 -5.50
CA GLN A 94 -4.90 -6.89 -5.31
C GLN A 94 -4.48 -7.92 -6.36
N GLN A 95 -4.39 -7.52 -7.62
CA GLN A 95 -3.71 -8.27 -8.67
C GLN A 95 -2.28 -7.76 -8.81
N SER A 96 -1.31 -8.66 -8.94
CA SER A 96 0.13 -8.33 -8.94
C SER A 96 0.56 -7.31 -10.01
N GLN A 97 -0.25 -7.14 -11.07
CA GLN A 97 0.03 -6.23 -12.20
C GLN A 97 1.43 -6.42 -12.78
N LEU A 98 1.88 -7.67 -12.84
CA LEU A 98 3.14 -8.03 -13.50
C LEU A 98 2.93 -8.06 -15.03
N VAL A 99 3.94 -7.62 -15.75
CA VAL A 99 3.95 -7.68 -17.22
C VAL A 99 4.15 -9.14 -17.64
N SER A 100 3.17 -9.70 -18.36
CA SER A 100 3.05 -11.14 -18.62
C SER A 100 4.18 -11.75 -19.45
N ASN A 101 4.79 -10.96 -20.31
CA ASN A 101 5.89 -11.35 -21.20
C ASN A 101 7.29 -11.02 -20.66
N LEU A 102 7.39 -10.61 -19.40
CA LEU A 102 8.63 -10.42 -18.67
C LEU A 102 8.73 -11.46 -17.55
N THR A 103 9.94 -11.95 -17.28
CA THR A 103 10.24 -12.79 -16.11
C THR A 103 10.01 -12.02 -14.82
N LEU A 104 9.98 -12.69 -13.66
CA LEU A 104 9.87 -12.00 -12.36
C LEU A 104 11.05 -11.03 -12.17
N LEU A 105 12.26 -11.44 -12.55
CA LEU A 105 13.45 -10.58 -12.47
C LEU A 105 13.31 -9.32 -13.33
N GLU A 106 12.87 -9.46 -14.57
CA GLU A 106 12.66 -8.32 -15.47
C GLU A 106 11.52 -7.41 -14.98
N ASN A 107 10.45 -7.97 -14.43
CA ASN A 107 9.37 -7.22 -13.80
C ASN A 107 9.85 -6.37 -12.62
N VAL A 108 10.77 -6.88 -11.81
CA VAL A 108 11.35 -6.12 -10.70
C VAL A 108 12.32 -5.08 -11.23
N ALA A 109 13.22 -5.45 -12.12
CA ALA A 109 14.28 -4.58 -12.64
C ALA A 109 13.77 -3.41 -13.49
N ILE A 110 12.64 -3.56 -14.20
CA ILE A 110 12.13 -2.55 -15.13
C ILE A 110 11.98 -1.16 -14.50
N THR A 111 11.56 -1.10 -13.23
CA THR A 111 11.41 0.17 -12.52
C THR A 111 12.75 0.86 -12.26
N GLY A 112 13.82 0.09 -12.08
CA GLY A 112 15.18 0.61 -11.89
C GLY A 112 15.82 1.11 -13.18
N TYR A 113 15.54 0.48 -14.32
CA TYR A 113 16.06 0.93 -15.62
C TYR A 113 15.55 2.30 -16.04
N LEU A 114 14.43 2.74 -15.47
CA LEU A 114 13.90 4.08 -15.68
C LEU A 114 14.62 5.14 -14.80
N ASP A 115 15.45 4.71 -13.86
CA ASP A 115 16.22 5.59 -12.98
C ASP A 115 17.68 5.65 -13.44
N LYS A 116 18.11 6.82 -13.88
CA LYS A 116 19.50 7.04 -14.35
C LYS A 116 20.57 6.95 -13.25
N LYS A 117 20.18 6.70 -11.98
CA LYS A 117 21.11 6.62 -10.85
C LYS A 117 21.85 5.29 -10.76
N LEU A 118 21.24 4.22 -11.25
CA LEU A 118 21.81 2.88 -11.25
C LEU A 118 22.19 2.46 -12.67
N THR A 119 23.30 1.78 -12.80
CA THR A 119 23.63 1.06 -14.05
C THR A 119 22.70 -0.13 -14.22
N SER A 120 22.59 -0.66 -15.45
CA SER A 120 21.78 -1.86 -15.71
C SER A 120 22.26 -3.07 -14.87
N ALA A 121 23.57 -3.20 -14.66
CA ALA A 121 24.14 -4.28 -13.84
C ALA A 121 23.71 -4.12 -12.36
N GLN A 122 23.84 -2.92 -11.77
CA GLN A 122 23.43 -2.63 -10.40
C GLN A 122 21.92 -2.82 -10.19
N THR A 123 21.11 -2.41 -11.19
CA THR A 123 19.65 -2.61 -11.14
C THR A 123 19.30 -4.09 -11.10
N ARG A 124 19.98 -4.90 -11.93
CA ARG A 124 19.78 -6.34 -11.96
C ARG A 124 20.18 -7.01 -10.66
N GLU A 125 21.38 -6.71 -10.15
CA GLU A 125 21.89 -7.23 -8.88
C GLU A 125 20.92 -6.94 -7.73
N LYS A 126 20.47 -5.68 -7.59
CA LYS A 126 19.48 -5.29 -6.57
C LYS A 126 18.14 -6.02 -6.74
N ALA A 127 17.70 -6.25 -7.97
CA ALA A 127 16.47 -6.99 -8.23
C ALA A 127 16.62 -8.48 -7.84
N GLU A 128 17.77 -9.10 -8.11
CA GLU A 128 18.09 -10.48 -7.70
C GLU A 128 18.13 -10.60 -6.17
N GLU A 129 18.76 -9.66 -5.46
CA GLU A 129 18.80 -9.59 -3.99
C GLU A 129 17.39 -9.48 -3.38
N LEU A 130 16.54 -8.59 -3.92
CA LEU A 130 15.17 -8.43 -3.46
C LEU A 130 14.33 -9.70 -3.68
N LEU A 131 14.47 -10.34 -4.83
CA LEU A 131 13.77 -11.60 -5.12
C LEU A 131 14.26 -12.74 -4.22
N ASP A 132 15.56 -12.80 -3.92
CA ASP A 132 16.12 -13.79 -2.99
C ASP A 132 15.58 -13.54 -1.57
N ALA A 133 15.58 -12.30 -1.09
CA ALA A 133 15.01 -11.91 0.20
C ALA A 133 13.51 -12.24 0.33
N MET A 134 12.79 -12.32 -0.79
CA MET A 134 11.37 -12.70 -0.84
C MET A 134 11.14 -14.17 -1.15
N ASN A 135 12.17 -15.01 -1.01
CA ASN A 135 12.14 -16.45 -1.29
C ASN A 135 11.73 -16.79 -2.73
N LEU A 136 12.16 -15.99 -3.71
CA LEU A 136 11.85 -16.15 -5.14
C LEU A 136 13.07 -16.48 -5.99
N LYS A 137 14.24 -16.75 -5.40
CA LYS A 137 15.48 -17.07 -6.12
C LYS A 137 15.30 -18.12 -7.20
N LYS A 138 14.59 -19.22 -6.89
CA LYS A 138 14.34 -20.33 -7.84
C LYS A 138 13.32 -19.99 -8.92
N ALA A 139 12.51 -18.94 -8.71
CA ALA A 139 11.44 -18.54 -9.61
C ALA A 139 11.78 -17.28 -10.42
N MET A 140 12.90 -16.60 -10.15
CA MET A 140 13.18 -15.27 -10.71
C MET A 140 13.20 -15.23 -12.24
N ASN A 141 13.57 -16.32 -12.90
CA ASN A 141 13.61 -16.44 -14.37
C ASN A 141 12.31 -17.02 -14.97
N ARG A 142 11.26 -17.21 -14.15
CA ARG A 142 9.94 -17.67 -14.63
C ARG A 142 9.07 -16.48 -14.99
N TYR A 143 8.12 -16.70 -15.90
CA TYR A 143 7.07 -15.75 -16.25
C TYR A 143 5.94 -15.77 -15.22
N PRO A 144 5.14 -14.69 -15.11
CA PRO A 144 4.00 -14.64 -14.19
C PRO A 144 3.01 -15.82 -14.33
N SER A 145 2.83 -16.34 -15.53
CA SER A 145 1.97 -17.51 -15.81
C SER A 145 2.53 -18.85 -15.28
N GLN A 146 3.79 -18.89 -14.86
CA GLN A 146 4.50 -20.09 -14.41
C GLN A 146 4.70 -20.14 -12.89
N VAL A 147 4.12 -19.18 -12.16
CA VAL A 147 4.26 -19.06 -10.71
C VAL A 147 2.90 -18.98 -10.04
N SER A 148 2.85 -19.26 -8.74
CA SER A 148 1.64 -19.13 -7.95
C SER A 148 1.27 -17.63 -7.75
N GLY A 149 0.01 -17.35 -7.44
CA GLY A 149 -0.44 -16.00 -7.13
C GLY A 149 0.34 -15.36 -5.98
N GLY A 150 0.74 -16.15 -4.96
CA GLY A 150 1.57 -15.66 -3.85
C GLY A 150 3.00 -15.32 -4.29
N GLU A 151 3.61 -16.11 -5.19
CA GLU A 151 4.92 -15.78 -5.77
C GLU A 151 4.84 -14.52 -6.63
N ALA A 152 3.81 -14.38 -7.46
CA ALA A 152 3.58 -13.19 -8.25
C ALA A 152 3.39 -11.95 -7.37
N GLN A 153 2.66 -12.08 -6.27
CA GLN A 153 2.43 -10.96 -5.34
C GLN A 153 3.71 -10.55 -4.61
N ARG A 154 4.53 -11.52 -4.15
CA ARG A 154 5.84 -11.20 -3.56
C ARG A 154 6.78 -10.54 -4.59
N ALA A 155 6.75 -10.94 -5.86
CA ALA A 155 7.50 -10.27 -6.92
C ALA A 155 7.00 -8.83 -7.16
N ALA A 156 5.68 -8.58 -7.07
CA ALA A 156 5.13 -7.23 -7.15
C ALA A 156 5.58 -6.35 -5.97
N ILE A 157 5.70 -6.92 -4.77
CA ILE A 157 6.28 -6.22 -3.61
C ILE A 157 7.77 -5.94 -3.86
N ALA A 158 8.55 -6.91 -4.36
CA ALA A 158 9.95 -6.70 -4.73
C ALA A 158 10.10 -5.54 -5.74
N ARG A 159 9.26 -5.51 -6.76
CA ARG A 159 9.21 -4.42 -7.75
C ARG A 159 8.93 -3.07 -7.10
N ALA A 160 7.98 -3.00 -6.18
CA ALA A 160 7.64 -1.79 -5.46
C ALA A 160 8.80 -1.29 -4.58
N MET A 161 9.59 -2.21 -4.01
CA MET A 161 10.70 -1.93 -3.10
C MET A 161 12.02 -1.60 -3.80
N LEU A 162 12.17 -1.83 -5.10
CA LEU A 162 13.45 -1.67 -5.80
C LEU A 162 14.06 -0.26 -5.64
N LYS A 163 13.23 0.76 -5.56
CA LYS A 163 13.66 2.16 -5.40
C LYS A 163 13.66 2.65 -3.95
N GLU A 164 13.48 1.77 -2.98
CA GLU A 164 13.44 2.13 -1.56
C GLU A 164 12.45 3.27 -1.29
N PRO A 165 11.16 3.07 -1.57
CA PRO A 165 10.16 4.12 -1.48
C PRO A 165 10.01 4.62 -0.04
N GLY A 166 9.70 5.90 0.12
CA GLY A 166 9.39 6.46 1.45
C GLY A 166 8.11 5.89 2.04
N ILE A 167 7.15 5.47 1.19
CA ILE A 167 5.91 4.80 1.60
C ILE A 167 5.48 3.74 0.58
N LEU A 168 4.98 2.61 1.10
CA LEU A 168 4.36 1.54 0.32
C LEU A 168 2.84 1.66 0.44
N PHE A 169 2.17 1.88 -0.68
CA PHE A 169 0.71 1.84 -0.79
C PHE A 169 0.28 0.43 -1.20
N ALA A 170 -0.64 -0.17 -0.45
CA ALA A 170 -1.12 -1.52 -0.69
C ALA A 170 -2.65 -1.53 -0.76
N ASP A 171 -3.20 -1.79 -1.95
CA ASP A 171 -4.64 -1.88 -2.18
C ASP A 171 -5.06 -3.34 -2.22
N GLU A 172 -5.69 -3.84 -1.14
CA GLU A 172 -6.14 -5.22 -0.97
C GLU A 172 -5.07 -6.26 -1.35
N PRO A 173 -3.81 -6.17 -0.87
CA PRO A 173 -2.67 -6.92 -1.41
C PRO A 173 -2.80 -8.44 -1.29
N THR A 174 -3.77 -8.92 -0.52
CA THR A 174 -4.02 -10.36 -0.27
C THR A 174 -5.39 -10.84 -0.75
N GLY A 175 -6.21 -9.94 -1.31
CA GLY A 175 -7.60 -10.22 -1.64
C GLY A 175 -7.82 -11.32 -2.71
N ALA A 176 -6.82 -11.60 -3.55
CA ALA A 176 -6.86 -12.66 -4.56
C ALA A 176 -6.09 -13.93 -4.15
N LEU A 177 -5.61 -14.02 -2.90
CA LEU A 177 -4.73 -15.10 -2.45
C LEU A 177 -5.45 -16.13 -1.57
N ASN A 178 -4.99 -17.39 -1.62
CA ASN A 178 -5.39 -18.39 -0.64
C ASN A 178 -4.76 -18.09 0.73
N ARG A 179 -5.29 -18.74 1.79
CA ARG A 179 -4.89 -18.50 3.18
C ARG A 179 -3.38 -18.56 3.43
N ARG A 180 -2.67 -19.54 2.86
CA ARG A 180 -1.22 -19.72 3.04
C ARG A 180 -0.45 -18.55 2.42
N ASN A 181 -0.73 -18.26 1.16
CA ASN A 181 -0.09 -17.15 0.45
C ASN A 181 -0.41 -15.77 1.09
N THR A 182 -1.62 -15.62 1.67
CA THR A 182 -1.99 -14.44 2.45
C THR A 182 -1.04 -14.26 3.64
N THR A 183 -0.82 -15.32 4.42
CA THR A 183 0.11 -15.27 5.56
C THR A 183 1.52 -14.89 5.11
N ASP A 184 2.06 -15.56 4.08
CA ASP A 184 3.41 -15.30 3.55
C ASP A 184 3.58 -13.83 3.12
N VAL A 185 2.57 -13.24 2.46
CA VAL A 185 2.59 -11.84 2.02
C VAL A 185 2.49 -10.88 3.21
N LEU A 186 1.63 -11.16 4.19
CA LEU A 186 1.49 -10.33 5.39
C LEU A 186 2.74 -10.39 6.27
N ASP A 187 3.39 -11.54 6.39
CA ASP A 187 4.66 -11.69 7.11
C ASP A 187 5.75 -10.86 6.45
N LEU A 188 5.84 -10.90 5.13
CA LEU A 188 6.76 -10.07 4.36
C LEU A 188 6.52 -8.56 4.59
N LEU A 189 5.28 -8.09 4.52
CA LEU A 189 4.94 -6.70 4.80
C LEU A 189 5.29 -6.30 6.24
N SER A 190 5.04 -7.19 7.20
CA SER A 190 5.42 -6.97 8.62
C SER A 190 6.93 -6.90 8.79
N GLU A 191 7.69 -7.71 8.05
CA GLU A 191 9.16 -7.65 8.07
C GLU A 191 9.69 -6.36 7.47
N LEU A 192 9.14 -5.90 6.36
CA LEU A 192 9.48 -4.61 5.75
C LEU A 192 9.19 -3.47 6.71
N ASN A 193 8.04 -3.49 7.38
CA ASN A 193 7.69 -2.46 8.36
C ASN A 193 8.64 -2.48 9.58
N ARG A 194 9.00 -3.64 10.10
CA ARG A 194 10.01 -3.75 11.18
C ARG A 194 11.38 -3.19 10.79
N LYS A 195 11.72 -3.20 9.49
CA LYS A 195 12.91 -2.56 8.94
C LYS A 195 12.75 -1.05 8.70
N GLY A 196 11.61 -0.47 9.10
CA GLY A 196 11.33 0.97 9.01
C GLY A 196 10.52 1.42 7.81
N GLN A 197 10.05 0.49 6.95
CA GLN A 197 9.21 0.85 5.81
C GLN A 197 7.83 1.32 6.29
N SER A 198 7.45 2.55 5.91
CA SER A 198 6.09 3.05 6.12
C SER A 198 5.14 2.36 5.16
N ILE A 199 4.00 1.86 5.66
CA ILE A 199 3.01 1.15 4.87
C ILE A 199 1.63 1.76 5.11
N LEU A 200 0.93 2.10 4.03
CA LEU A 200 -0.49 2.41 4.03
C LEU A 200 -1.23 1.33 3.24
N MET A 201 -2.02 0.54 3.93
CA MET A 201 -2.80 -0.54 3.32
C MET A 201 -4.28 -0.29 3.47
N VAL A 202 -5.06 -0.60 2.45
CA VAL A 202 -6.52 -0.69 2.55
C VAL A 202 -6.93 -2.15 2.41
N THR A 203 -7.85 -2.60 3.28
CA THR A 203 -8.36 -3.96 3.26
C THR A 203 -9.64 -4.08 4.09
N HIS A 204 -10.40 -5.14 3.84
CA HIS A 204 -11.50 -5.61 4.68
C HIS A 204 -11.13 -6.87 5.49
N ASP A 205 -9.89 -7.37 5.36
CA ASP A 205 -9.42 -8.59 6.02
C ASP A 205 -8.84 -8.28 7.41
N VAL A 206 -9.49 -8.77 8.47
CA VAL A 206 -9.04 -8.62 9.87
C VAL A 206 -7.64 -9.21 10.07
N ARG A 207 -7.27 -10.29 9.35
CA ARG A 207 -5.93 -10.90 9.44
C ARG A 207 -4.83 -9.93 9.00
N ALA A 208 -5.13 -9.09 8.01
CA ALA A 208 -4.22 -8.02 7.60
C ALA A 208 -4.19 -6.89 8.64
N ALA A 209 -5.34 -6.52 9.19
CA ALA A 209 -5.46 -5.50 10.23
C ALA A 209 -4.66 -5.86 11.50
N VAL A 210 -4.57 -7.14 11.87
CA VAL A 210 -3.76 -7.63 12.99
C VAL A 210 -2.28 -7.21 12.88
N ARG A 211 -1.76 -7.00 11.67
CA ARG A 211 -0.37 -6.59 11.43
C ARG A 211 -0.11 -5.10 11.62
N ALA A 212 -1.17 -4.29 11.66
CA ALA A 212 -1.07 -2.84 11.73
C ALA A 212 -0.51 -2.33 13.05
N THR A 213 0.16 -1.19 13.03
CA THR A 213 0.45 -0.37 14.23
C THR A 213 -0.64 0.67 14.46
N ARG A 214 -1.48 0.92 13.43
CA ARG A 214 -2.58 1.88 13.49
C ARG A 214 -3.68 1.47 12.52
N LEU A 215 -4.92 1.51 13.00
CA LEU A 215 -6.12 1.26 12.21
C LEU A 215 -6.94 2.54 12.10
N LEU A 216 -7.46 2.78 10.90
CA LEU A 216 -8.43 3.82 10.62
C LEU A 216 -9.70 3.15 10.08
N TYR A 217 -10.86 3.58 10.55
CA TYR A 217 -12.13 3.09 10.03
C TYR A 217 -12.79 4.15 9.16
N LEU A 218 -13.01 3.82 7.89
CA LEU A 218 -13.65 4.67 6.90
C LEU A 218 -15.08 4.20 6.65
N GLU A 219 -16.03 5.10 6.79
CA GLU A 219 -17.45 4.88 6.49
C GLU A 219 -18.01 6.11 5.79
N ASP A 220 -18.81 5.89 4.75
CA ASP A 220 -19.44 6.94 3.95
C ASP A 220 -18.50 8.11 3.58
N GLY A 221 -17.28 7.76 3.20
CA GLY A 221 -16.25 8.72 2.79
C GLY A 221 -15.63 9.53 3.92
N ARG A 222 -15.84 9.17 5.20
CA ARG A 222 -15.28 9.83 6.38
C ARG A 222 -14.52 8.86 7.26
N VAL A 223 -13.44 9.31 7.88
CA VAL A 223 -12.78 8.54 8.95
C VAL A 223 -13.54 8.79 10.24
N ILE A 224 -14.16 7.73 10.77
CA ILE A 224 -15.00 7.81 11.97
C ILE A 224 -14.38 7.12 13.18
N GLY A 225 -13.27 6.40 13.00
CA GLY A 225 -12.59 5.72 14.10
C GLY A 225 -11.10 5.55 13.85
N GLU A 226 -10.36 5.51 14.95
CA GLU A 226 -8.93 5.26 14.98
C GLU A 226 -8.58 4.35 16.16
N LEU A 227 -7.67 3.38 15.93
CA LEU A 227 -7.14 2.49 16.95
C LEU A 227 -5.61 2.40 16.80
N GLU A 228 -4.87 2.83 17.81
CA GLU A 228 -3.42 2.61 17.90
C GLU A 228 -3.12 1.26 18.55
N LEU A 229 -2.13 0.56 17.99
CA LEU A 229 -1.68 -0.74 18.44
C LEU A 229 -0.15 -0.72 18.61
N ALA A 230 0.36 -1.53 19.54
CA ALA A 230 1.80 -1.76 19.65
C ALA A 230 2.35 -2.40 18.36
N PRO A 231 3.66 -2.36 18.09
CA PRO A 231 4.26 -3.11 16.99
C PRO A 231 3.85 -4.59 17.03
N TYR A 232 3.58 -5.16 15.85
CA TYR A 232 3.09 -6.54 15.74
C TYR A 232 4.13 -7.56 16.21
N ARG A 233 3.66 -8.51 17.03
CA ARG A 233 4.36 -9.74 17.41
C ARG A 233 3.43 -10.92 17.17
N GLU A 234 3.98 -12.03 16.69
CA GLU A 234 3.19 -13.23 16.36
C GLU A 234 2.46 -13.80 17.59
N GLU A 235 3.10 -13.76 18.76
CA GLU A 235 2.55 -14.20 20.04
C GLU A 235 1.30 -13.43 20.46
N ASP A 236 1.17 -12.16 20.03
CA ASP A 236 0.04 -11.28 20.35
C ASP A 236 -1.13 -11.40 19.36
N ALA A 237 -0.97 -12.15 18.27
CA ALA A 237 -1.90 -12.15 17.13
C ALA A 237 -3.36 -12.39 17.55
N LYS A 238 -3.63 -13.39 18.42
CA LYS A 238 -4.98 -13.72 18.88
C LYS A 238 -5.61 -12.60 19.72
N ASN A 239 -4.83 -12.01 20.63
CA ASN A 239 -5.30 -10.92 21.48
C ASN A 239 -5.60 -9.67 20.65
N ARG A 240 -4.77 -9.37 19.67
CA ARG A 240 -4.96 -8.27 18.73
C ARG A 240 -6.19 -8.47 17.86
N GLU A 241 -6.41 -9.70 17.37
CA GLU A 241 -7.60 -10.05 16.59
C GLU A 241 -8.87 -9.81 17.39
N ALA A 242 -8.90 -10.24 18.66
CA ALA A 242 -10.02 -10.00 19.57
C ALA A 242 -10.25 -8.50 19.83
N GLN A 243 -9.17 -7.74 20.09
CA GLN A 243 -9.22 -6.30 20.31
C GLN A 243 -9.75 -5.56 19.07
N ILE A 244 -9.24 -5.89 17.88
CA ILE A 244 -9.66 -5.28 16.62
C ILE A 244 -11.11 -5.64 16.31
N SER A 245 -11.51 -6.90 16.48
CA SER A 245 -12.90 -7.34 16.25
C SER A 245 -13.88 -6.62 17.18
N ALA A 246 -13.55 -6.47 18.46
CA ALA A 246 -14.37 -5.71 19.42
C ALA A 246 -14.48 -4.22 19.02
N TRP A 247 -13.37 -3.63 18.59
CA TRP A 247 -13.36 -2.25 18.12
C TRP A 247 -14.17 -2.07 16.83
N LEU A 248 -14.03 -2.98 15.85
CA LEU A 248 -14.82 -2.94 14.61
C LEU A 248 -16.32 -3.11 14.92
N THR A 249 -16.70 -4.03 15.83
CA THR A 249 -18.08 -4.17 16.25
C THR A 249 -18.64 -2.88 16.86
N SER A 250 -17.83 -2.10 17.59
CA SER A 250 -18.25 -0.80 18.12
C SER A 250 -18.42 0.28 17.04
N MET A 251 -17.90 0.03 15.83
CA MET A 251 -18.08 0.88 14.64
C MET A 251 -19.23 0.38 13.73
N GLU A 252 -20.03 -0.57 14.19
CA GLU A 252 -21.14 -1.20 13.42
C GLU A 252 -20.69 -1.94 12.14
N TRP A 253 -19.44 -2.42 12.13
CA TRP A 253 -18.84 -3.17 11.00
C TRP A 253 -19.24 -4.64 10.96
#